data_6a105f9444bf986f0d8e8350d3441dee
#
_entry.id   6a105f9444bf986f0d8e8350d3441dee
#
_cell.length_a   1.000
_cell.length_b   1.000
_cell.length_c   1.000
_cell.angle_alpha   90.00
_cell.angle_beta   90.00
_cell.angle_gamma   90.00
#
_symmetry.space_group_name_H-M   'P 1'
#
loop_
_entity.id
_entity.type
_entity.pdbx_description
1 polymer ?
#
loop_
_entity_poly.entity_id
_entity_poly.type
_entity_poly.pdbx_seq_one_letter_code
_entity_poly.pdbx_strand_id
1 'polypeptide(L)'
;MSKVIITDHGFPSIDVERGIIESAGHAIADANPVCKTEDEVIERCGDADVLLVQWAPITRKVLAALTRVKCIVRYGIGVNNFDLAAAKELGVTAANVPDYCVDEVSTHAMTLILSLGRRVPQDNHQMRSGGWGIGPFLPIPAFSDLTLGLLGFGNIARLVAKKAKVFGFQVIASDPFVKDPVFAEAGVKSVRFESLLEASDILSLHCPLIPQTTHLIDRNAIAKMKPGVILVNTSRGPVIKEEDLIEGVRSGRIGGAALDVFEKEPLSPDSPLRTLPSNVLLTSHAASYSEKAETNLRIKAAEAARDFLQGKRPRSVLCG
;
A
#
# COMPACT_ATOMS: atom_id res chain seq x y z
N MET A 1 32.78 -10.40 -11.75
CA MET A 1 31.65 -9.62 -12.27
C MET A 1 30.37 -10.30 -11.78
N SER A 2 29.56 -9.61 -10.96
CA SER A 2 28.32 -10.18 -10.44
C SER A 2 27.17 -9.90 -11.39
N LYS A 3 26.07 -10.67 -11.26
CA LYS A 3 24.90 -10.56 -12.11
C LYS A 3 23.65 -10.17 -11.31
N VAL A 4 23.00 -9.12 -11.74
CA VAL A 4 21.66 -8.71 -11.27
C VAL A 4 20.62 -9.24 -12.25
N ILE A 5 19.54 -9.85 -11.75
CA ILE A 5 18.40 -10.21 -12.59
C ILE A 5 17.13 -9.53 -12.05
N ILE A 6 16.41 -8.88 -12.94
CA ILE A 6 15.07 -8.37 -12.66
C ILE A 6 14.09 -9.51 -12.95
N THR A 7 13.40 -10.00 -11.93
CA THR A 7 12.47 -11.13 -12.10
C THR A 7 11.23 -10.75 -12.88
N ASP A 8 10.73 -9.55 -12.65
CA ASP A 8 9.50 -9.03 -13.21
C ASP A 8 9.41 -7.51 -13.04
N HIS A 9 8.76 -6.83 -13.97
CA HIS A 9 8.47 -5.40 -13.88
C HIS A 9 7.36 -4.99 -14.85
N GLY A 10 6.72 -3.83 -14.59
CA GLY A 10 5.76 -3.17 -15.48
C GLY A 10 6.35 -1.98 -16.27
N PHE A 11 7.65 -1.77 -16.22
CA PHE A 11 8.32 -0.64 -16.85
C PHE A 11 8.55 -0.89 -18.35
N PRO A 12 8.58 0.18 -19.18
CA PRO A 12 8.78 0.03 -20.63
C PRO A 12 10.19 -0.42 -21.02
N SER A 13 11.20 -0.18 -20.17
CA SER A 13 12.59 -0.63 -20.35
C SER A 13 13.30 -0.73 -19.00
N ILE A 14 14.49 -1.33 -18.98
CA ILE A 14 15.37 -1.40 -17.79
C ILE A 14 16.58 -0.48 -17.89
N ASP A 15 16.54 0.56 -18.72
CA ASP A 15 17.69 1.41 -19.00
C ASP A 15 18.16 2.21 -17.78
N VAL A 16 17.24 2.57 -16.86
CA VAL A 16 17.57 3.24 -15.60
C VAL A 16 18.44 2.34 -14.72
N GLU A 17 18.00 1.12 -14.52
CA GLU A 17 18.70 0.10 -13.74
C GLU A 17 20.03 -0.27 -14.40
N ARG A 18 20.01 -0.44 -15.73
CA ARG A 18 21.19 -0.76 -16.53
C ARG A 18 22.28 0.28 -16.37
N GLY A 19 21.94 1.56 -16.52
CA GLY A 19 22.91 2.66 -16.36
C GLY A 19 23.58 2.65 -14.97
N ILE A 20 22.87 2.29 -13.92
CA ILE A 20 23.39 2.27 -12.54
C ILE A 20 24.26 1.03 -12.30
N ILE A 21 23.83 -0.15 -12.73
CA ILE A 21 24.49 -1.43 -12.43
C ILE A 21 25.74 -1.62 -13.33
N GLU A 22 25.63 -1.32 -14.63
CA GLU A 22 26.75 -1.48 -15.56
C GLU A 22 27.85 -0.45 -15.30
N SER A 23 27.52 0.80 -14.92
CA SER A 23 28.51 1.79 -14.53
C SER A 23 29.30 1.38 -13.28
N ALA A 24 28.76 0.50 -12.45
CA ALA A 24 29.41 -0.10 -11.29
C ALA A 24 30.23 -1.37 -11.62
N GLY A 25 30.31 -1.78 -12.90
CA GLY A 25 31.08 -2.93 -13.37
C GLY A 25 30.37 -4.28 -13.19
N HIS A 26 29.04 -4.30 -13.08
CA HIS A 26 28.25 -5.52 -12.94
C HIS A 26 27.33 -5.73 -14.14
N ALA A 27 26.88 -6.98 -14.36
CA ALA A 27 25.91 -7.31 -15.40
C ALA A 27 24.49 -7.19 -14.88
N ILE A 28 23.55 -6.79 -15.75
CA ILE A 28 22.13 -6.81 -15.46
C ILE A 28 21.34 -7.36 -16.65
N ALA A 29 20.30 -8.13 -16.36
CA ALA A 29 19.32 -8.60 -17.33
C ALA A 29 17.94 -8.63 -16.69
N ASP A 30 16.90 -8.61 -17.50
CA ASP A 30 15.55 -8.94 -17.11
C ASP A 30 15.21 -10.38 -17.50
N ALA A 31 14.37 -11.03 -16.71
CA ALA A 31 13.80 -12.32 -17.06
C ALA A 31 12.80 -12.14 -18.22
N ASN A 32 13.01 -12.87 -19.31
CA ASN A 32 12.14 -12.82 -20.47
C ASN A 32 11.70 -14.24 -20.87
N PRO A 33 10.39 -14.55 -20.77
CA PRO A 33 9.30 -13.72 -20.22
C PRO A 33 9.46 -13.46 -18.72
N VAL A 34 8.78 -12.41 -18.19
CA VAL A 34 8.78 -12.08 -16.76
C VAL A 34 8.28 -13.24 -15.89
N CYS A 35 8.82 -13.37 -14.69
CA CYS A 35 8.46 -14.44 -13.77
C CYS A 35 7.14 -14.13 -13.05
N LYS A 36 6.24 -15.11 -12.99
CA LYS A 36 4.96 -15.03 -12.27
C LYS A 36 4.83 -16.10 -11.18
N THR A 37 5.59 -17.18 -11.30
CA THR A 37 5.56 -18.32 -10.39
C THR A 37 6.94 -18.59 -9.79
N GLU A 38 6.98 -19.36 -8.70
CA GLU A 38 8.21 -19.80 -8.06
C GLU A 38 9.14 -20.56 -9.03
N ASP A 39 8.55 -21.48 -9.82
CA ASP A 39 9.30 -22.32 -10.74
C ASP A 39 9.95 -21.48 -11.86
N GLU A 40 9.24 -20.47 -12.36
CA GLU A 40 9.78 -19.53 -13.34
C GLU A 40 10.94 -18.69 -12.77
N VAL A 41 10.87 -18.28 -11.50
CA VAL A 41 11.96 -17.56 -10.84
C VAL A 41 13.18 -18.48 -10.70
N ILE A 42 12.96 -19.72 -10.28
CA ILE A 42 14.05 -20.72 -10.12
C ILE A 42 14.72 -21.00 -11.46
N GLU A 43 13.93 -21.23 -12.51
CA GLU A 43 14.41 -21.57 -13.85
C GLU A 43 15.22 -20.43 -14.47
N ARG A 44 14.71 -19.17 -14.39
CA ARG A 44 15.26 -18.03 -15.14
C ARG A 44 16.29 -17.21 -14.38
N CYS A 45 16.35 -17.36 -13.05
CA CYS A 45 17.22 -16.54 -12.21
C CYS A 45 18.33 -17.32 -11.53
N GLY A 46 18.61 -18.57 -11.95
CA GLY A 46 19.57 -19.49 -11.31
C GLY A 46 21.01 -19.01 -11.25
N ASP A 47 21.41 -18.08 -12.12
CA ASP A 47 22.77 -17.53 -12.18
C ASP A 47 22.88 -16.10 -11.58
N ALA A 48 21.83 -15.59 -10.96
CA ALA A 48 21.81 -14.29 -10.31
C ALA A 48 22.58 -14.28 -8.99
N ASP A 49 23.26 -13.18 -8.71
CA ASP A 49 23.82 -12.85 -7.40
C ASP A 49 22.88 -11.93 -6.61
N VAL A 50 22.10 -11.06 -7.31
CA VAL A 50 21.08 -10.17 -6.77
C VAL A 50 19.80 -10.23 -7.60
N LEU A 51 18.65 -10.23 -6.95
CA LEU A 51 17.34 -10.11 -7.61
C LEU A 51 16.72 -8.73 -7.35
N LEU A 52 16.20 -8.10 -8.41
CA LEU A 52 15.26 -6.99 -8.33
C LEU A 52 13.86 -7.53 -8.64
N VAL A 53 12.90 -7.32 -7.75
CA VAL A 53 11.62 -8.04 -7.76
C VAL A 53 10.46 -7.08 -7.61
N GLN A 54 9.44 -7.16 -8.46
CA GLN A 54 8.22 -6.35 -8.30
C GLN A 54 7.07 -7.17 -7.69
N TRP A 55 6.62 -8.25 -8.31
CA TRP A 55 5.48 -9.04 -7.85
C TRP A 55 5.81 -10.53 -7.68
N ALA A 56 6.88 -11.03 -8.31
CA ALA A 56 7.25 -12.43 -8.30
C ALA A 56 7.37 -12.97 -6.86
N PRO A 57 6.92 -14.20 -6.58
CA PRO A 57 6.99 -14.80 -5.25
C PRO A 57 8.42 -15.23 -4.91
N ILE A 58 8.98 -14.69 -3.83
CA ILE A 58 10.29 -15.06 -3.30
C ILE A 58 10.09 -15.81 -1.99
N THR A 59 9.71 -17.05 -2.12
CA THR A 59 9.42 -17.98 -1.01
C THR A 59 10.68 -18.72 -0.55
N ARG A 60 10.56 -19.49 0.54
CA ARG A 60 11.61 -20.41 1.00
C ARG A 60 12.07 -21.37 -0.10
N LYS A 61 11.15 -21.89 -0.91
CA LYS A 61 11.47 -22.78 -2.03
C LYS A 61 12.41 -22.10 -3.04
N VAL A 62 12.07 -20.87 -3.43
CA VAL A 62 12.88 -20.07 -4.36
C VAL A 62 14.26 -19.78 -3.77
N LEU A 63 14.30 -19.27 -2.53
CA LEU A 63 15.56 -18.92 -1.86
C LEU A 63 16.49 -20.13 -1.64
N ALA A 64 15.93 -21.29 -1.32
CA ALA A 64 16.70 -22.52 -1.14
C ALA A 64 17.28 -23.06 -2.47
N ALA A 65 16.56 -22.86 -3.58
CA ALA A 65 17.00 -23.28 -4.90
C ALA A 65 18.06 -22.33 -5.50
N LEU A 66 17.96 -21.02 -5.23
CA LEU A 66 18.84 -20.00 -5.78
C LEU A 66 20.04 -19.70 -4.86
N THR A 67 20.93 -20.69 -4.66
CA THR A 67 22.05 -20.63 -3.70
C THR A 67 23.08 -19.53 -3.97
N ARG A 68 23.14 -19.01 -5.19
CA ARG A 68 24.00 -17.86 -5.58
C ARG A 68 23.43 -16.53 -5.11
N VAL A 69 22.12 -16.39 -5.02
CA VAL A 69 21.45 -15.15 -4.63
C VAL A 69 21.81 -14.79 -3.19
N LYS A 70 22.38 -13.60 -2.99
CA LYS A 70 22.79 -13.06 -1.69
C LYS A 70 22.00 -11.82 -1.30
N CYS A 71 21.29 -11.19 -2.25
CA CYS A 71 20.45 -10.04 -1.99
C CYS A 71 19.20 -10.07 -2.86
N ILE A 72 18.08 -9.68 -2.27
CA ILE A 72 16.81 -9.44 -2.96
C ILE A 72 16.32 -8.03 -2.65
N VAL A 73 15.94 -7.27 -3.65
CA VAL A 73 15.46 -5.90 -3.50
C VAL A 73 14.06 -5.79 -4.09
N ARG A 74 13.11 -5.32 -3.28
CA ARG A 74 11.72 -5.10 -3.71
C ARG A 74 11.57 -3.76 -4.41
N TYR A 75 10.99 -3.75 -5.60
CA TYR A 75 10.42 -2.54 -6.20
C TYR A 75 9.13 -2.16 -5.46
N GLY A 76 9.24 -1.51 -4.31
CA GLY A 76 8.09 -1.07 -3.54
C GLY A 76 8.32 -1.04 -2.03
N ILE A 77 7.29 -0.61 -1.29
CA ILE A 77 7.29 -0.52 0.17
C ILE A 77 6.97 -1.87 0.79
N GLY A 78 5.84 -2.48 0.39
CA GLY A 78 5.39 -3.75 0.94
C GLY A 78 6.17 -4.95 0.41
N VAL A 79 6.38 -5.96 1.23
CA VAL A 79 7.19 -7.15 0.94
C VAL A 79 6.44 -8.45 1.20
N ASN A 80 5.14 -8.44 1.01
CA ASN A 80 4.30 -9.61 1.28
C ASN A 80 4.57 -10.81 0.34
N ASN A 81 5.26 -10.57 -0.77
CA ASN A 81 5.74 -11.59 -1.70
C ASN A 81 7.13 -12.17 -1.32
N PHE A 82 7.75 -11.72 -0.22
CA PHE A 82 9.03 -12.21 0.29
C PHE A 82 8.85 -13.03 1.58
N ASP A 83 9.45 -14.22 1.66
CA ASP A 83 9.65 -14.94 2.91
C ASP A 83 10.89 -14.38 3.63
N LEU A 84 10.67 -13.33 4.43
CA LEU A 84 11.75 -12.66 5.18
C LEU A 84 12.39 -13.58 6.23
N ALA A 85 11.63 -14.53 6.79
CA ALA A 85 12.15 -15.50 7.76
C ALA A 85 13.14 -16.46 7.09
N ALA A 86 12.75 -16.99 5.93
CA ALA A 86 13.63 -17.84 5.12
C ALA A 86 14.86 -17.08 4.61
N ALA A 87 14.68 -15.81 4.16
CA ALA A 87 15.81 -14.99 3.71
C ALA A 87 16.83 -14.82 4.83
N LYS A 88 16.39 -14.49 6.04
CA LYS A 88 17.26 -14.36 7.21
C LYS A 88 17.99 -15.66 7.55
N GLU A 89 17.28 -16.79 7.56
CA GLU A 89 17.82 -18.11 7.88
C GLU A 89 18.89 -18.56 6.85
N LEU A 90 18.66 -18.25 5.58
CA LEU A 90 19.55 -18.63 4.48
C LEU A 90 20.66 -17.59 4.23
N GLY A 91 20.76 -16.53 5.04
CA GLY A 91 21.77 -15.49 4.92
C GLY A 91 21.62 -14.63 3.67
N VAL A 92 20.38 -14.43 3.19
CA VAL A 92 20.06 -13.56 2.06
C VAL A 92 19.58 -12.21 2.59
N THR A 93 20.25 -11.13 2.16
CA THR A 93 19.84 -9.77 2.50
C THR A 93 18.57 -9.41 1.73
N ALA A 94 17.53 -8.98 2.44
CA ALA A 94 16.32 -8.44 1.83
C ALA A 94 16.23 -6.94 2.05
N ALA A 95 15.95 -6.18 0.99
CA ALA A 95 15.79 -4.74 1.01
C ALA A 95 14.53 -4.31 0.25
N ASN A 96 14.07 -3.09 0.52
CA ASN A 96 12.93 -2.47 -0.15
C ASN A 96 13.17 -0.98 -0.42
N VAL A 97 12.20 -0.31 -1.03
CA VAL A 97 12.22 1.15 -1.26
C VAL A 97 11.03 1.80 -0.52
N PRO A 98 11.21 2.20 0.76
CA PRO A 98 10.09 2.61 1.62
C PRO A 98 9.62 4.06 1.41
N ASP A 99 10.33 4.85 0.62
CA ASP A 99 10.16 6.32 0.56
C ASP A 99 9.96 6.88 -0.86
N TYR A 100 9.63 6.06 -1.85
CA TYR A 100 9.52 6.51 -3.23
C TYR A 100 8.19 7.20 -3.57
N CYS A 101 7.10 6.84 -2.88
CA CYS A 101 5.74 7.25 -3.21
C CYS A 101 4.93 7.78 -2.00
N VAL A 102 5.60 8.26 -0.95
CA VAL A 102 4.91 8.71 0.27
C VAL A 102 3.97 9.88 -0.03
N ASP A 103 4.36 10.78 -0.92
CA ASP A 103 3.52 11.91 -1.32
C ASP A 103 2.34 11.45 -2.17
N GLU A 104 2.58 10.58 -3.15
CA GLU A 104 1.57 10.03 -4.05
C GLU A 104 0.47 9.30 -3.26
N VAL A 105 0.84 8.34 -2.43
CA VAL A 105 -0.13 7.55 -1.64
C VAL A 105 -0.90 8.45 -0.67
N SER A 106 -0.24 9.41 -0.02
CA SER A 106 -0.93 10.33 0.88
C SER A 106 -1.86 11.28 0.14
N THR A 107 -1.50 11.71 -1.07
CA THR A 107 -2.37 12.53 -1.93
C THR A 107 -3.56 11.72 -2.42
N HIS A 108 -3.35 10.48 -2.87
CA HIS A 108 -4.42 9.58 -3.30
C HIS A 108 -5.40 9.28 -2.16
N ALA A 109 -4.91 8.96 -0.96
CA ALA A 109 -5.74 8.76 0.21
C ALA A 109 -6.58 10.02 0.53
N MET A 110 -5.99 11.21 0.50
CA MET A 110 -6.71 12.46 0.69
C MET A 110 -7.74 12.72 -0.41
N THR A 111 -7.42 12.42 -1.67
CA THR A 111 -8.38 12.53 -2.79
C THR A 111 -9.61 11.68 -2.54
N LEU A 112 -9.44 10.43 -2.10
CA LEU A 112 -10.52 9.51 -1.77
C LEU A 112 -11.34 10.01 -0.57
N ILE A 113 -10.66 10.46 0.51
CA ILE A 113 -11.29 11.03 1.71
C ILE A 113 -12.15 12.24 1.36
N LEU A 114 -11.59 13.19 0.63
CA LEU A 114 -12.30 14.44 0.25
C LEU A 114 -13.47 14.14 -0.70
N SER A 115 -13.27 13.25 -1.67
CA SER A 115 -14.31 12.87 -2.64
C SER A 115 -15.54 12.27 -1.96
N LEU A 116 -15.34 11.31 -1.04
CA LEU A 116 -16.44 10.70 -0.32
C LEU A 116 -17.05 11.63 0.74
N GLY A 117 -16.21 12.40 1.44
CA GLY A 117 -16.67 13.38 2.44
C GLY A 117 -17.56 14.46 1.84
N ARG A 118 -17.31 14.85 0.58
CA ARG A 118 -18.12 15.82 -0.17
C ARG A 118 -19.20 15.20 -1.06
N ARG A 119 -19.36 13.87 -1.03
CA ARG A 119 -20.34 13.14 -1.84
C ARG A 119 -20.16 13.29 -3.35
N VAL A 120 -18.96 13.65 -3.81
CA VAL A 120 -18.67 13.95 -5.23
C VAL A 120 -19.04 12.79 -6.17
N PRO A 121 -18.75 11.51 -5.85
CA PRO A 121 -19.12 10.40 -6.74
C PRO A 121 -20.64 10.24 -6.88
N GLN A 122 -21.38 10.39 -5.78
CA GLN A 122 -22.85 10.27 -5.76
C GLN A 122 -23.49 11.40 -6.57
N ASP A 123 -23.04 12.64 -6.36
CA ASP A 123 -23.56 13.82 -7.08
C ASP A 123 -23.24 13.73 -8.57
N ASN A 124 -22.01 13.37 -8.94
CA ASN A 124 -21.65 13.14 -10.34
C ASN A 124 -22.49 12.02 -10.99
N HIS A 125 -22.76 10.94 -10.28
CA HIS A 125 -23.64 9.87 -10.77
C HIS A 125 -25.07 10.38 -11.00
N GLN A 126 -25.64 11.10 -10.03
CA GLN A 126 -26.96 11.71 -10.14
C GLN A 126 -27.04 12.66 -11.34
N MET A 127 -26.08 13.58 -11.49
CA MET A 127 -26.04 14.54 -12.60
C MET A 127 -26.00 13.84 -13.97
N ARG A 128 -25.19 12.77 -14.10
CA ARG A 128 -25.11 11.98 -15.33
C ARG A 128 -26.39 11.20 -15.63
N SER A 129 -27.17 10.88 -14.59
CA SER A 129 -28.47 10.18 -14.71
C SER A 129 -29.65 11.15 -14.90
N GLY A 130 -29.40 12.47 -15.10
CA GLY A 130 -30.43 13.48 -15.33
C GLY A 130 -31.07 14.04 -14.06
N GLY A 131 -30.56 13.69 -12.87
CA GLY A 131 -31.01 14.25 -11.60
C GLY A 131 -30.38 15.61 -11.30
N TRP A 132 -30.93 16.30 -10.28
CA TRP A 132 -30.47 17.62 -9.83
C TRP A 132 -30.75 17.81 -8.35
N GLY A 133 -29.79 18.42 -7.64
CA GLY A 133 -29.96 18.86 -6.24
C GLY A 133 -29.28 17.96 -5.22
N ILE A 134 -28.91 18.55 -4.07
CA ILE A 134 -28.12 17.92 -3.00
C ILE A 134 -28.97 17.12 -1.99
N GLY A 135 -30.32 17.27 -2.05
CA GLY A 135 -31.23 16.67 -1.06
C GLY A 135 -30.97 15.21 -0.72
N PRO A 136 -30.75 14.32 -1.73
CA PRO A 136 -30.49 12.89 -1.49
C PRO A 136 -29.18 12.59 -0.73
N PHE A 137 -28.26 13.55 -0.62
CA PHE A 137 -26.93 13.35 -0.04
C PHE A 137 -26.76 13.96 1.36
N LEU A 138 -27.77 14.64 1.86
CA LEU A 138 -27.74 15.27 3.18
C LEU A 138 -27.81 14.23 4.32
N PRO A 139 -27.12 14.48 5.45
CA PRO A 139 -26.30 15.64 5.72
C PRO A 139 -24.90 15.55 5.10
N ILE A 140 -24.33 16.68 4.70
CA ILE A 140 -22.93 16.81 4.30
C ILE A 140 -22.23 17.71 5.32
N PRO A 141 -21.56 17.16 6.35
CA PRO A 141 -20.91 17.97 7.38
C PRO A 141 -19.69 18.70 6.84
N ALA A 142 -19.30 19.80 7.49
CA ALA A 142 -18.03 20.45 7.22
C ALA A 142 -16.89 19.56 7.71
N PHE A 143 -15.73 19.62 7.04
CA PHE A 143 -14.57 18.82 7.46
C PHE A 143 -14.05 19.17 8.86
N SER A 144 -14.25 20.41 9.30
CA SER A 144 -13.94 20.87 10.65
C SER A 144 -14.75 20.17 11.75
N ASP A 145 -15.90 19.62 11.40
CA ASP A 145 -16.78 18.90 12.32
C ASP A 145 -16.50 17.39 12.34
N LEU A 146 -15.58 16.92 11.46
CA LEU A 146 -15.29 15.51 11.28
C LEU A 146 -13.96 15.12 11.94
N THR A 147 -13.97 13.92 12.52
CA THR A 147 -12.79 13.23 13.00
C THR A 147 -12.28 12.25 11.94
N LEU A 148 -11.05 12.50 11.45
CA LEU A 148 -10.31 11.54 10.62
C LEU A 148 -9.47 10.64 11.52
N GLY A 149 -9.81 9.37 11.57
CA GLY A 149 -9.02 8.32 12.21
C GLY A 149 -7.99 7.72 11.26
N LEU A 150 -6.76 7.53 11.73
CA LEU A 150 -5.68 6.89 10.98
C LEU A 150 -5.29 5.59 11.69
N LEU A 151 -5.47 4.45 11.03
CA LEU A 151 -5.00 3.16 11.52
C LEU A 151 -3.60 2.88 10.96
N GLY A 152 -2.59 2.90 11.84
CA GLY A 152 -1.18 3.02 11.49
C GLY A 152 -0.73 4.49 11.40
N PHE A 153 0.50 4.78 11.88
CA PHE A 153 1.05 6.15 11.94
C PHE A 153 2.49 6.24 11.41
N GLY A 154 2.74 5.52 10.30
CA GLY A 154 3.99 5.57 9.55
C GLY A 154 4.13 6.85 8.69
N ASN A 155 5.09 6.84 7.75
CA ASN A 155 5.41 8.00 6.91
C ASN A 155 4.21 8.52 6.12
N ILE A 156 3.43 7.61 5.51
CA ILE A 156 2.24 7.97 4.71
C ILE A 156 1.17 8.58 5.60
N ALA A 157 0.81 7.93 6.71
CA ALA A 157 -0.22 8.42 7.62
C ALA A 157 0.11 9.78 8.23
N ARG A 158 1.37 10.03 8.57
CA ARG A 158 1.83 11.34 9.05
C ARG A 158 1.65 12.45 8.02
N LEU A 159 1.91 12.13 6.74
CA LEU A 159 1.70 13.09 5.67
C LEU A 159 0.21 13.29 5.36
N VAL A 160 -0.62 12.23 5.45
CA VAL A 160 -2.10 12.35 5.41
C VAL A 160 -2.59 13.24 6.54
N ALA A 161 -2.12 13.04 7.77
CA ALA A 161 -2.47 13.89 8.92
C ALA A 161 -2.14 15.36 8.66
N LYS A 162 -0.93 15.64 8.14
CA LYS A 162 -0.51 17.01 7.78
C LYS A 162 -1.44 17.62 6.72
N LYS A 163 -1.77 16.89 5.67
CA LYS A 163 -2.67 17.35 4.59
C LYS A 163 -4.10 17.55 5.13
N ALA A 164 -4.62 16.60 5.90
CA ALA A 164 -5.99 16.65 6.44
C ALA A 164 -6.23 17.86 7.35
N LYS A 165 -5.24 18.23 8.17
CA LYS A 165 -5.34 19.41 9.03
C LYS A 165 -5.53 20.72 8.24
N VAL A 166 -4.95 20.84 7.03
CA VAL A 166 -5.16 22.02 6.16
C VAL A 166 -6.62 22.14 5.74
N PHE A 167 -7.33 21.01 5.62
CA PHE A 167 -8.77 20.97 5.35
C PHE A 167 -9.66 21.12 6.59
N GLY A 168 -9.06 21.26 7.77
CA GLY A 168 -9.78 21.48 9.02
C GLY A 168 -10.14 20.23 9.82
N PHE A 169 -9.80 19.01 9.37
CA PHE A 169 -10.12 17.78 10.09
C PHE A 169 -9.50 17.75 11.50
N GLN A 170 -10.26 17.21 12.45
CA GLN A 170 -9.70 16.70 13.69
C GLN A 170 -9.06 15.34 13.40
N VAL A 171 -7.75 15.19 13.69
CA VAL A 171 -7.02 13.96 13.36
C VAL A 171 -6.64 13.21 14.62
N ILE A 172 -7.00 11.93 14.66
CA ILE A 172 -6.58 10.97 15.68
C ILE A 172 -5.92 9.77 15.01
N ALA A 173 -5.03 9.07 15.71
CA ALA A 173 -4.37 7.90 15.14
C ALA A 173 -4.14 6.79 16.17
N SER A 174 -4.05 5.55 15.70
CA SER A 174 -3.71 4.38 16.50
C SER A 174 -2.60 3.59 15.81
N ASP A 175 -1.47 3.43 16.52
CA ASP A 175 -0.35 2.58 16.08
C ASP A 175 0.41 2.11 17.33
N PRO A 176 0.40 0.79 17.64
CA PRO A 176 1.05 0.28 18.86
C PRO A 176 2.58 0.28 18.79
N PHE A 177 3.17 0.50 17.61
CA PHE A 177 4.63 0.49 17.41
C PHE A 177 5.24 1.88 17.35
N VAL A 178 4.42 2.94 17.30
CA VAL A 178 4.86 4.34 17.26
C VAL A 178 4.78 4.95 18.65
N LYS A 179 5.87 5.59 19.07
CA LYS A 179 5.97 6.22 20.39
C LYS A 179 5.23 7.56 20.45
N ASP A 180 4.70 7.92 21.62
CA ASP A 180 3.95 9.16 21.86
C ASP A 180 4.61 10.46 21.35
N PRO A 181 5.94 10.67 21.47
CA PRO A 181 6.57 11.88 20.94
C PRO A 181 6.34 12.09 19.43
N VAL A 182 6.24 11.02 18.63
CA VAL A 182 5.98 11.11 17.18
C VAL A 182 4.58 11.63 16.88
N PHE A 183 3.58 11.22 17.67
CA PHE A 183 2.22 11.75 17.56
C PHE A 183 2.16 13.21 18.00
N ALA A 184 2.84 13.55 19.10
CA ALA A 184 2.89 14.92 19.63
C ALA A 184 3.54 15.88 18.62
N GLU A 185 4.67 15.52 18.02
CA GLU A 185 5.35 16.30 16.98
C GLU A 185 4.44 16.55 15.77
N ALA A 186 3.68 15.53 15.35
CA ALA A 186 2.70 15.67 14.30
C ALA A 186 1.44 16.45 14.74
N GLY A 187 1.29 16.76 16.05
CA GLY A 187 0.09 17.36 16.64
C GLY A 187 -1.15 16.50 16.44
N VAL A 188 -1.01 15.17 16.53
CA VAL A 188 -2.07 14.18 16.38
C VAL A 188 -2.29 13.51 17.72
N LYS A 189 -3.54 13.29 18.12
CA LYS A 189 -3.85 12.55 19.35
C LYS A 189 -3.72 11.06 19.11
N SER A 190 -2.84 10.40 19.89
CA SER A 190 -2.75 8.95 19.97
C SER A 190 -3.93 8.38 20.73
N VAL A 191 -4.58 7.35 20.21
CA VAL A 191 -5.69 6.66 20.85
C VAL A 191 -5.56 5.15 20.67
N ARG A 192 -6.24 4.37 21.52
CA ARG A 192 -6.33 2.92 21.35
C ARG A 192 -7.21 2.57 20.16
N PHE A 193 -7.05 1.37 19.61
CA PHE A 193 -7.78 0.90 18.45
C PHE A 193 -9.30 1.00 18.61
N GLU A 194 -9.85 0.57 19.74
CA GLU A 194 -11.29 0.66 20.01
C GLU A 194 -11.78 2.11 19.99
N SER A 195 -11.05 3.02 20.63
CA SER A 195 -11.40 4.44 20.63
C SER A 195 -11.26 5.08 19.25
N LEU A 196 -10.34 4.57 18.40
CA LEU A 196 -10.22 4.99 17.01
C LEU A 196 -11.49 4.63 16.23
N LEU A 197 -12.00 3.39 16.38
CA LEU A 197 -13.21 2.94 15.73
C LEU A 197 -14.43 3.79 16.14
N GLU A 198 -14.62 4.00 17.45
CA GLU A 198 -15.77 4.72 18.01
C GLU A 198 -15.78 6.21 17.66
N ALA A 199 -14.63 6.84 17.54
CA ALA A 199 -14.52 8.28 17.37
C ALA A 199 -14.47 8.74 15.89
N SER A 200 -14.10 7.85 14.96
CA SER A 200 -13.85 8.22 13.57
C SER A 200 -15.15 8.40 12.77
N ASP A 201 -15.29 9.54 12.09
CA ASP A 201 -16.27 9.75 11.03
C ASP A 201 -15.75 9.23 9.69
N ILE A 202 -14.46 9.33 9.49
CA ILE A 202 -13.71 8.74 8.37
C ILE A 202 -12.54 7.97 8.95
N LEU A 203 -12.38 6.71 8.58
CA LEU A 203 -11.26 5.85 9.00
C LEU A 203 -10.40 5.50 7.79
N SER A 204 -9.13 5.91 7.80
CA SER A 204 -8.16 5.63 6.74
C SER A 204 -7.08 4.66 7.24
N LEU A 205 -6.85 3.60 6.45
CA LEU A 205 -5.96 2.50 6.82
C LEU A 205 -4.59 2.68 6.20
N HIS A 206 -3.54 2.63 7.04
CA HIS A 206 -2.14 2.83 6.68
C HIS A 206 -1.20 1.84 7.38
N CYS A 207 -1.76 0.79 8.00
CA CYS A 207 -0.99 -0.25 8.66
C CYS A 207 -0.46 -1.29 7.64
N PRO A 208 0.65 -1.97 7.94
CA PRO A 208 1.12 -3.09 7.11
C PRO A 208 0.19 -4.31 7.27
N LEU A 209 0.24 -5.21 6.29
CA LEU A 209 -0.39 -6.54 6.42
C LEU A 209 0.57 -7.48 7.15
N ILE A 210 0.20 -7.82 8.36
CA ILE A 210 0.86 -8.80 9.24
C ILE A 210 -0.23 -9.70 9.87
N PRO A 211 0.11 -10.81 10.54
CA PRO A 211 -0.90 -11.65 11.16
C PRO A 211 -1.88 -10.91 12.06
N GLN A 212 -1.39 -9.90 12.81
CA GLN A 212 -2.21 -9.12 13.75
C GLN A 212 -3.14 -8.09 13.06
N THR A 213 -2.89 -7.75 11.80
CA THR A 213 -3.70 -6.80 11.02
C THR A 213 -4.54 -7.46 9.95
N THR A 214 -4.35 -8.77 9.72
CA THR A 214 -5.19 -9.55 8.80
C THR A 214 -6.62 -9.58 9.33
N HIS A 215 -7.57 -9.10 8.50
CA HIS A 215 -8.99 -8.96 8.83
C HIS A 215 -9.25 -8.19 10.14
N LEU A 216 -8.37 -7.23 10.47
CA LEU A 216 -8.52 -6.38 11.65
C LEU A 216 -9.81 -5.56 11.59
N ILE A 217 -10.24 -5.19 10.39
CA ILE A 217 -11.53 -4.56 10.11
C ILE A 217 -12.52 -5.65 9.66
N ASP A 218 -13.06 -6.35 10.61
CA ASP A 218 -14.10 -7.37 10.46
C ASP A 218 -15.48 -6.81 10.88
N ARG A 219 -16.49 -7.66 10.88
CA ARG A 219 -17.86 -7.35 11.32
C ARG A 219 -17.90 -6.76 12.74
N ASN A 220 -17.09 -7.26 13.66
CA ASN A 220 -17.05 -6.79 15.04
C ASN A 220 -16.45 -5.38 15.14
N ALA A 221 -15.38 -5.12 14.38
CA ALA A 221 -14.81 -3.79 14.29
C ALA A 221 -15.80 -2.80 13.65
N ILE A 222 -16.44 -3.18 12.53
CA ILE A 222 -17.46 -2.37 11.86
C ILE A 222 -18.64 -2.06 12.80
N ALA A 223 -19.07 -3.02 13.62
CA ALA A 223 -20.15 -2.80 14.59
C ALA A 223 -19.81 -1.77 15.67
N LYS A 224 -18.53 -1.55 15.99
CA LYS A 224 -18.07 -0.54 16.95
C LYS A 224 -17.92 0.86 16.34
N MET A 225 -17.84 0.98 15.01
CA MET A 225 -17.69 2.27 14.34
C MET A 225 -18.95 3.13 14.45
N LYS A 226 -18.85 4.42 14.16
CA LYS A 226 -20.04 5.28 14.00
C LYS A 226 -20.92 4.79 12.86
N PRO A 227 -22.26 4.84 12.99
CA PRO A 227 -23.15 4.61 11.85
C PRO A 227 -22.87 5.59 10.72
N GLY A 228 -22.73 5.08 9.49
CA GLY A 228 -22.42 5.91 8.33
C GLY A 228 -20.95 6.29 8.18
N VAL A 229 -20.04 5.65 8.92
CA VAL A 229 -18.59 5.84 8.77
C VAL A 229 -18.14 5.66 7.32
N ILE A 230 -17.12 6.43 6.93
CA ILE A 230 -16.44 6.27 5.64
C ILE A 230 -15.13 5.51 5.88
N LEU A 231 -14.89 4.41 5.14
CA LEU A 231 -13.66 3.64 5.17
C LEU A 231 -12.80 3.93 3.94
N VAL A 232 -11.50 4.16 4.15
CA VAL A 232 -10.53 4.36 3.06
C VAL A 232 -9.36 3.39 3.25
N ASN A 233 -9.06 2.58 2.24
CA ASN A 233 -7.94 1.64 2.28
C ASN A 233 -7.00 1.83 1.08
N THR A 234 -5.83 2.37 1.36
CA THR A 234 -4.69 2.49 0.45
C THR A 234 -3.47 1.71 0.96
N SER A 235 -3.69 0.76 1.88
CA SER A 235 -2.63 -0.04 2.50
C SER A 235 -2.53 -1.44 1.90
N ARG A 236 -3.33 -2.39 2.39
CA ARG A 236 -3.45 -3.77 1.88
C ARG A 236 -4.89 -4.25 2.00
N GLY A 237 -5.40 -4.94 0.97
CA GLY A 237 -6.78 -5.46 0.93
C GLY A 237 -7.14 -6.31 2.14
N PRO A 238 -6.37 -7.36 2.47
CA PRO A 238 -6.70 -8.26 3.58
C PRO A 238 -6.67 -7.64 4.99
N VAL A 239 -6.39 -6.35 5.15
CA VAL A 239 -6.62 -5.65 6.43
C VAL A 239 -8.12 -5.54 6.73
N ILE A 240 -8.94 -5.45 5.69
CA ILE A 240 -10.40 -5.50 5.79
C ILE A 240 -10.86 -6.90 5.39
N LYS A 241 -11.81 -7.47 6.13
CA LYS A 241 -12.56 -8.62 5.67
C LYS A 241 -13.62 -8.16 4.66
N GLU A 242 -13.36 -8.44 3.38
CA GLU A 242 -14.09 -7.86 2.25
C GLU A 242 -15.59 -8.19 2.30
N GLU A 243 -15.96 -9.43 2.68
CA GLU A 243 -17.35 -9.84 2.85
C GLU A 243 -18.11 -8.98 3.89
N ASP A 244 -17.45 -8.68 5.03
CA ASP A 244 -18.04 -7.90 6.11
C ASP A 244 -18.15 -6.40 5.72
N LEU A 245 -17.22 -5.89 4.91
CA LEU A 245 -17.31 -4.56 4.31
C LEU A 245 -18.52 -4.45 3.36
N ILE A 246 -18.69 -5.43 2.46
CA ILE A 246 -19.80 -5.47 1.51
C ILE A 246 -21.13 -5.45 2.23
N GLU A 247 -21.29 -6.28 3.27
CA GLU A 247 -22.49 -6.32 4.11
C GLU A 247 -22.71 -4.99 4.84
N GLY A 248 -21.64 -4.40 5.39
CA GLY A 248 -21.67 -3.09 6.04
C GLY A 248 -22.15 -1.97 5.12
N VAL A 249 -21.72 -1.98 3.85
CA VAL A 249 -22.20 -1.01 2.85
C VAL A 249 -23.65 -1.25 2.49
N ARG A 250 -24.05 -2.50 2.24
CA ARG A 250 -25.43 -2.86 1.88
C ARG A 250 -26.45 -2.55 2.98
N SER A 251 -26.07 -2.75 4.22
CA SER A 251 -26.90 -2.43 5.39
C SER A 251 -26.92 -0.93 5.74
N GLY A 252 -26.08 -0.11 5.09
CA GLY A 252 -25.92 1.31 5.42
C GLY A 252 -25.12 1.58 6.69
N ARG A 253 -24.56 0.55 7.34
CA ARG A 253 -23.67 0.70 8.50
C ARG A 253 -22.40 1.46 8.12
N ILE A 254 -21.88 1.19 6.93
CA ILE A 254 -20.79 1.93 6.26
C ILE A 254 -21.42 2.88 5.25
N GLY A 255 -21.25 4.18 5.47
CA GLY A 255 -21.82 5.23 4.64
C GLY A 255 -21.07 5.48 3.33
N GLY A 256 -19.84 4.93 3.21
CA GLY A 256 -19.02 4.99 2.01
C GLY A 256 -17.72 4.21 2.18
N ALA A 257 -17.17 3.71 1.09
CA ALA A 257 -15.87 3.04 1.08
C ALA A 257 -15.04 3.48 -0.11
N ALA A 258 -13.73 3.64 0.07
CA ALA A 258 -12.78 3.85 -1.02
C ALA A 258 -11.62 2.86 -0.88
N LEU A 259 -11.47 2.01 -1.89
CA LEU A 259 -10.53 0.90 -1.89
C LEU A 259 -9.58 1.02 -3.09
N ASP A 260 -8.30 1.17 -2.81
CA ASP A 260 -7.24 1.07 -3.82
C ASP A 260 -6.64 -0.33 -3.87
N VAL A 261 -6.93 -1.15 -2.84
CA VAL A 261 -6.39 -2.50 -2.65
C VAL A 261 -7.49 -3.49 -2.26
N PHE A 262 -7.32 -4.78 -2.62
CA PHE A 262 -8.33 -5.81 -2.49
C PHE A 262 -7.76 -7.08 -1.85
N GLU A 263 -8.61 -7.93 -1.26
CA GLU A 263 -8.16 -9.23 -0.71
C GLU A 263 -7.51 -10.10 -1.79
N LYS A 264 -8.07 -10.05 -2.98
CA LYS A 264 -7.52 -10.73 -4.17
C LYS A 264 -7.29 -9.73 -5.28
N GLU A 265 -6.05 -9.63 -5.71
CA GLU A 265 -5.63 -8.79 -6.84
C GLU A 265 -5.07 -9.64 -7.99
N PRO A 266 -5.43 -9.32 -9.24
CA PRO A 266 -6.41 -8.32 -9.69
C PRO A 266 -7.84 -8.60 -9.21
N LEU A 267 -8.63 -7.53 -8.96
CA LEU A 267 -10.03 -7.65 -8.58
C LEU A 267 -10.83 -8.38 -9.67
N SER A 268 -11.46 -9.51 -9.32
CA SER A 268 -12.26 -10.32 -10.25
C SER A 268 -13.31 -9.47 -10.97
N PRO A 269 -13.56 -9.73 -12.27
CA PRO A 269 -14.69 -9.14 -13.00
C PRO A 269 -16.05 -9.35 -12.29
N ASP A 270 -16.23 -10.48 -11.62
CA ASP A 270 -17.46 -10.87 -10.94
C ASP A 270 -17.50 -10.44 -9.47
N SER A 271 -16.52 -9.64 -9.00
CA SER A 271 -16.50 -9.20 -7.61
C SER A 271 -17.75 -8.38 -7.25
N PRO A 272 -18.43 -8.71 -6.14
CA PRO A 272 -19.57 -7.94 -5.64
C PRO A 272 -19.25 -6.46 -5.36
N LEU A 273 -17.99 -6.10 -5.11
CA LEU A 273 -17.57 -4.72 -4.92
C LEU A 273 -17.89 -3.84 -6.13
N ARG A 274 -17.83 -4.39 -7.36
CA ARG A 274 -18.10 -3.66 -8.61
C ARG A 274 -19.55 -3.24 -8.78
N THR A 275 -20.46 -3.88 -8.05
CA THR A 275 -21.90 -3.62 -8.13
C THR A 275 -22.42 -2.82 -6.95
N LEU A 276 -21.55 -2.42 -6.03
CA LEU A 276 -21.94 -1.55 -4.90
C LEU A 276 -22.31 -0.14 -5.39
N PRO A 277 -23.12 0.59 -4.61
CA PRO A 277 -23.57 1.95 -4.97
C PRO A 277 -22.43 2.94 -5.17
N SER A 278 -22.76 4.11 -5.72
CA SER A 278 -21.80 5.19 -6.05
C SER A 278 -21.09 5.84 -4.84
N ASN A 279 -21.44 5.46 -3.62
CA ASN A 279 -20.69 5.77 -2.40
C ASN A 279 -19.48 4.81 -2.18
N VAL A 280 -19.22 3.89 -3.10
CA VAL A 280 -18.02 3.05 -3.11
C VAL A 280 -17.14 3.43 -4.30
N LEU A 281 -15.89 3.80 -4.01
CA LEU A 281 -14.86 4.11 -5.01
C LEU A 281 -13.85 2.97 -5.05
N LEU A 282 -13.52 2.53 -6.26
CA LEU A 282 -12.52 1.50 -6.49
C LEU A 282 -11.43 2.05 -7.40
N THR A 283 -10.16 1.90 -7.02
CA THR A 283 -8.99 2.20 -7.84
C THR A 283 -8.09 0.96 -7.93
N SER A 284 -7.27 0.85 -8.96
CA SER A 284 -6.60 -0.40 -9.36
C SER A 284 -5.18 -0.51 -8.77
N HIS A 285 -5.03 -0.34 -7.45
CA HIS A 285 -3.75 -0.34 -6.74
C HIS A 285 -2.79 0.71 -7.34
N ALA A 286 -3.34 1.89 -7.62
CA ALA A 286 -2.69 2.98 -8.34
C ALA A 286 -2.18 4.11 -7.44
N ALA A 287 -2.42 4.03 -6.12
CA ALA A 287 -2.10 5.11 -5.19
C ALA A 287 -0.62 5.51 -5.18
N SER A 288 0.27 4.59 -5.52
CA SER A 288 1.72 4.81 -5.51
C SER A 288 2.28 5.43 -6.79
N TYR A 289 1.46 5.54 -7.86
CA TYR A 289 1.96 5.93 -9.17
C TYR A 289 2.03 7.44 -9.37
N SER A 290 3.18 7.88 -9.84
CA SER A 290 3.44 9.05 -10.66
C SER A 290 4.72 8.76 -11.46
N GLU A 291 4.96 9.47 -12.56
CA GLU A 291 6.18 9.34 -13.35
C GLU A 291 7.43 9.55 -12.49
N LYS A 292 7.34 10.49 -11.54
CA LYS A 292 8.41 10.77 -10.57
C LYS A 292 8.61 9.64 -9.59
N ALA A 293 7.52 9.09 -9.04
CA ALA A 293 7.58 7.98 -8.09
C ALA A 293 8.14 6.72 -8.77
N GLU A 294 7.70 6.40 -9.99
CA GLU A 294 8.24 5.27 -10.75
C GLU A 294 9.75 5.43 -10.99
N THR A 295 10.18 6.60 -11.47
CA THR A 295 11.61 6.88 -11.69
C THR A 295 12.42 6.76 -10.40
N ASN A 296 11.92 7.31 -9.28
CA ASN A 296 12.57 7.21 -7.98
C ASN A 296 12.65 5.76 -7.47
N LEU A 297 11.59 4.97 -7.69
CA LEU A 297 11.54 3.56 -7.31
C LEU A 297 12.65 2.78 -8.01
N ARG A 298 12.77 2.94 -9.31
CA ARG A 298 13.74 2.28 -10.17
C ARG A 298 15.19 2.64 -9.80
N ILE A 299 15.48 3.93 -9.66
CA ILE A 299 16.78 4.43 -9.23
C ILE A 299 17.16 3.83 -7.87
N LYS A 300 16.29 3.97 -6.87
CA LYS A 300 16.59 3.53 -5.50
C LYS A 300 16.73 2.01 -5.37
N ALA A 301 15.96 1.22 -6.14
CA ALA A 301 16.10 -0.23 -6.15
C ALA A 301 17.43 -0.66 -6.79
N ALA A 302 17.81 -0.06 -7.93
CA ALA A 302 19.08 -0.33 -8.56
C ALA A 302 20.26 0.12 -7.69
N GLU A 303 20.16 1.27 -7.02
CA GLU A 303 21.17 1.73 -6.06
C GLU A 303 21.33 0.78 -4.88
N ALA A 304 20.23 0.23 -4.34
CA ALA A 304 20.29 -0.76 -3.27
C ALA A 304 21.04 -2.04 -3.71
N ALA A 305 20.78 -2.51 -4.93
CA ALA A 305 21.49 -3.65 -5.51
C ALA A 305 22.97 -3.34 -5.74
N ARG A 306 23.29 -2.18 -6.32
CA ARG A 306 24.67 -1.69 -6.51
C ARG A 306 25.43 -1.61 -5.20
N ASP A 307 24.84 -0.99 -4.20
CA ASP A 307 25.48 -0.79 -2.88
C ASP A 307 25.81 -2.14 -2.24
N PHE A 308 24.88 -3.10 -2.30
CA PHE A 308 25.13 -4.46 -1.84
C PHE A 308 26.32 -5.11 -2.57
N LEU A 309 26.36 -5.02 -3.91
CA LEU A 309 27.45 -5.59 -4.73
C LEU A 309 28.81 -4.94 -4.48
N GLN A 310 28.82 -3.69 -4.01
CA GLN A 310 30.02 -2.97 -3.58
C GLN A 310 30.41 -3.23 -2.13
N GLY A 311 29.74 -4.16 -1.43
CA GLY A 311 29.98 -4.45 -0.01
C GLY A 311 29.44 -3.38 0.96
N LYS A 312 28.61 -2.45 0.46
CA LYS A 312 27.94 -1.42 1.27
C LYS A 312 26.57 -1.94 1.74
N ARG A 313 26.12 -1.47 2.88
CA ARG A 313 24.77 -1.79 3.36
C ARG A 313 23.73 -1.01 2.53
N PRO A 314 22.73 -1.67 1.92
CA PRO A 314 21.61 -0.99 1.28
C PRO A 314 20.87 -0.08 2.24
N ARG A 315 20.29 1.01 1.74
CA ARG A 315 19.65 2.05 2.57
C ARG A 315 18.49 1.54 3.44
N SER A 316 17.75 0.55 2.96
CA SER A 316 16.60 -0.02 3.68
C SER A 316 16.70 -1.55 3.69
N VAL A 317 17.35 -2.09 4.71
CA VAL A 317 17.50 -3.54 4.93
C VAL A 317 16.41 -4.01 5.88
N LEU A 318 15.68 -5.04 5.49
CA LEU A 318 14.60 -5.68 6.24
C LEU A 318 15.12 -6.88 7.05
N CYS A 319 16.06 -7.64 6.49
CA CYS A 319 16.81 -8.71 7.15
C CYS A 319 18.13 -8.96 6.40
N GLY A 320 19.11 -9.56 7.09
CA GLY A 320 20.44 -9.87 6.54
C GLY A 320 21.57 -9.26 7.35
#